data_9e8d9ae9181651591d040775a586093c
#
_entry.id   9e8d9ae9181651591d040775a586093c
#
_cell.length_a   1.000
_cell.length_b   1.000
_cell.length_c   1.000
_cell.angle_alpha   90.00
_cell.angle_beta   90.00
_cell.angle_gamma   90.00
#
_symmetry.space_group_name_H-M   'P 1'
#
loop_
_entity.id
_entity.type
_entity.pdbx_description
1 polymer ?
#
loop_
_entity_poly.entity_id
_entity_poly.type
_entity_poly.pdbx_seq_one_letter_code
_entity_poly.pdbx_strand_id
1 'polypeptide(L)'
;MQKRDATTSAMVKVNAKTGEETILLDFNAINPNLDEAELTAEENIAITKDYTGLLFYDDNDLFFYSIPQNKVTRLTNDKDEEVNPMISPDGKKVAYTKNKDLYVVDIESAKETRLTNDASDVVYNGYASWVYMEEIIGRSLNYRAFWWAPNSEMISFLRFDDSPVPKFPLYKADGVHGELEWEHYPKPGDANPIVKMGIAHINTNKVVWIDEDENVDQYTAWPFWSPDSKEMFYQVLNRDQNDLQILSAHPATRKNT
;
A
#
# COMPACT_ATOMS: atom_id res chain seq x y z
N MET A 1 16.40 -0.56 -17.86
CA MET A 1 17.19 -1.75 -18.25
C MET A 1 18.40 -1.82 -17.35
N GLN A 2 18.59 -2.91 -16.62
CA GLN A 2 19.72 -3.09 -15.72
C GLN A 2 20.94 -3.54 -16.52
N LYS A 3 22.05 -2.83 -16.39
CA LYS A 3 23.35 -3.30 -16.88
C LYS A 3 24.12 -3.90 -15.72
N ARG A 4 24.44 -5.18 -15.80
CA ARG A 4 25.42 -5.84 -14.92
C ARG A 4 26.67 -6.12 -15.74
N ASP A 5 27.72 -5.37 -15.50
CA ASP A 5 29.06 -5.85 -15.75
C ASP A 5 29.82 -5.95 -14.40
N ALA A 6 30.95 -6.60 -14.36
CA ALA A 6 31.67 -6.94 -13.12
C ALA A 6 32.15 -5.72 -12.28
N THR A 7 31.86 -4.49 -12.72
CA THR A 7 32.41 -3.26 -12.12
C THR A 7 31.40 -2.14 -11.94
N THR A 8 30.21 -2.21 -12.56
CA THR A 8 29.22 -1.12 -12.48
C THR A 8 27.81 -1.68 -12.27
N SER A 9 27.18 -1.36 -11.14
CA SER A 9 25.77 -1.54 -10.89
C SER A 9 25.07 -0.20 -11.08
N ALA A 10 24.31 -0.04 -12.18
CA ALA A 10 23.66 1.22 -12.51
C ALA A 10 22.30 1.01 -13.14
N MET A 11 21.36 1.93 -12.88
CA MET A 11 20.14 2.09 -13.70
C MET A 11 20.46 3.05 -14.85
N VAL A 12 20.05 2.68 -16.05
CA VAL A 12 20.26 3.48 -17.26
C VAL A 12 18.93 3.84 -17.92
N LYS A 13 18.84 5.06 -18.41
CA LYS A 13 17.81 5.52 -19.32
C LYS A 13 18.28 5.27 -20.75
N VAL A 14 17.46 4.56 -21.52
CA VAL A 14 17.76 4.27 -22.94
C VAL A 14 16.83 5.10 -23.83
N ASN A 15 17.39 5.84 -24.79
CA ASN A 15 16.60 6.51 -25.81
C ASN A 15 16.02 5.44 -26.76
N ALA A 16 14.70 5.31 -26.83
CA ALA A 16 14.03 4.28 -27.60
C ALA A 16 14.24 4.40 -29.12
N LYS A 17 14.64 5.59 -29.63
CA LYS A 17 14.89 5.81 -31.07
C LYS A 17 16.36 5.61 -31.45
N THR A 18 17.28 6.05 -30.60
CA THR A 18 18.71 6.05 -30.94
C THR A 18 19.47 4.90 -30.29
N GLY A 19 18.91 4.27 -29.25
CA GLY A 19 19.61 3.29 -28.41
C GLY A 19 20.67 3.92 -27.48
N GLU A 20 20.77 5.24 -27.44
CA GLU A 20 21.73 5.95 -26.57
C GLU A 20 21.38 5.71 -25.11
N GLU A 21 22.39 5.36 -24.31
CA GLU A 21 22.27 5.11 -22.87
C GLU A 21 22.80 6.28 -22.06
N THR A 22 22.09 6.65 -21.01
CA THR A 22 22.50 7.64 -20.02
C THR A 22 22.35 7.04 -18.63
N ILE A 23 23.37 7.13 -17.78
CA ILE A 23 23.28 6.69 -16.38
C ILE A 23 22.23 7.53 -15.68
N LEU A 24 21.22 6.87 -15.12
CA LEU A 24 20.18 7.47 -14.30
C LEU A 24 20.58 7.46 -12.82
N LEU A 25 21.17 6.34 -12.37
CA LEU A 25 21.61 6.11 -11.00
C LEU A 25 22.79 5.14 -11.01
N ASP A 26 23.89 5.53 -10.35
CA ASP A 26 25.05 4.67 -10.08
C ASP A 26 25.00 4.21 -8.61
N PHE A 27 24.72 2.94 -8.38
CA PHE A 27 24.62 2.37 -7.04
C PHE A 27 25.96 2.39 -6.30
N ASN A 28 27.09 2.26 -7.02
CA ASN A 28 28.41 2.35 -6.40
C ASN A 28 28.71 3.75 -5.82
N ALA A 29 28.04 4.78 -6.35
CA ALA A 29 28.21 6.16 -5.88
C ALA A 29 27.34 6.48 -4.66
N ILE A 30 26.18 5.82 -4.51
CA ILE A 30 25.24 6.11 -3.41
C ILE A 30 25.41 5.20 -2.20
N ASN A 31 25.64 3.90 -2.40
CA ASN A 31 25.69 2.89 -1.33
C ASN A 31 26.71 3.20 -0.22
N PRO A 32 27.93 3.72 -0.48
CA PRO A 32 28.87 4.05 0.58
C PRO A 32 28.38 5.10 1.59
N ASN A 33 27.27 5.78 1.29
CA ASN A 33 26.69 6.82 2.16
C ASN A 33 25.42 6.36 2.90
N LEU A 34 25.06 5.07 2.81
CA LEU A 34 23.80 4.55 3.34
C LEU A 34 23.98 3.63 4.57
N ASP A 35 25.10 3.80 5.28
CA ASP A 35 25.46 2.97 6.44
C ASP A 35 25.46 1.46 6.09
N GLU A 36 24.49 0.70 6.61
CA GLU A 36 24.38 -0.75 6.38
C GLU A 36 23.50 -1.11 5.18
N ALA A 37 22.76 -0.15 4.61
CA ALA A 37 21.88 -0.41 3.47
C ALA A 37 22.65 -0.52 2.15
N GLU A 38 22.30 -1.52 1.34
CA GLU A 38 22.90 -1.74 0.02
C GLU A 38 21.79 -1.77 -1.06
N LEU A 39 21.47 -0.59 -1.62
CA LEU A 39 20.44 -0.49 -2.65
C LEU A 39 20.95 -1.03 -3.98
N THR A 40 20.10 -1.80 -4.65
CA THR A 40 20.29 -2.30 -6.01
C THR A 40 19.05 -1.98 -6.87
N ALA A 41 19.09 -2.32 -8.14
CA ALA A 41 17.93 -2.14 -9.01
C ALA A 41 16.79 -3.11 -8.68
N GLU A 42 17.07 -4.18 -7.93
CA GLU A 42 16.07 -5.19 -7.55
C GLU A 42 15.18 -4.67 -6.41
N GLU A 43 15.73 -3.85 -5.51
CA GLU A 43 15.00 -3.19 -4.43
C GLU A 43 14.19 -1.96 -4.90
N ASN A 44 14.33 -1.52 -6.17
CA ASN A 44 13.47 -0.47 -6.71
C ASN A 44 12.04 -0.98 -6.91
N ILE A 45 11.12 -0.44 -6.13
CA ILE A 45 9.71 -0.86 -6.09
C ILE A 45 8.76 0.12 -6.79
N ALA A 46 9.14 1.39 -6.94
CA ALA A 46 8.31 2.39 -7.61
C ALA A 46 9.13 3.56 -8.17
N ILE A 47 8.55 4.24 -9.15
CA ILE A 47 9.07 5.46 -9.78
C ILE A 47 7.99 6.52 -9.71
N THR A 48 8.36 7.78 -9.42
CA THR A 48 7.43 8.92 -9.47
C THR A 48 6.84 9.11 -10.86
N LYS A 49 5.62 9.65 -10.95
CA LYS A 49 4.92 9.84 -12.22
C LYS A 49 5.67 10.73 -13.22
N ASP A 50 6.45 11.69 -12.73
CA ASP A 50 7.29 12.60 -13.51
C ASP A 50 8.72 12.07 -13.78
N TYR A 51 9.02 10.85 -13.32
CA TYR A 51 10.32 10.20 -13.45
C TYR A 51 11.47 10.96 -12.75
N THR A 52 11.18 11.68 -11.67
CA THR A 52 12.19 12.44 -10.91
C THR A 52 12.66 11.75 -9.63
N GLY A 53 12.00 10.66 -9.23
CA GLY A 53 12.36 9.93 -8.02
C GLY A 53 12.11 8.43 -8.11
N LEU A 54 12.90 7.69 -7.36
CA LEU A 54 12.83 6.23 -7.24
C LEU A 54 12.61 5.86 -5.77
N LEU A 55 11.70 4.94 -5.51
CA LEU A 55 11.45 4.36 -4.20
C LEU A 55 12.08 2.98 -4.12
N PHE A 56 12.85 2.73 -3.08
CA PHE A 56 13.49 1.46 -2.78
C PHE A 56 12.99 0.91 -1.46
N TYR A 57 13.06 -0.40 -1.32
CA TYR A 57 12.76 -1.13 -0.10
C TYR A 57 13.91 -2.08 0.19
N ASP A 58 14.56 -1.93 1.34
CA ASP A 58 15.67 -2.76 1.78
C ASP A 58 15.59 -2.95 3.30
N ASP A 59 15.72 -4.19 3.76
CA ASP A 59 15.73 -4.61 5.18
C ASP A 59 14.61 -3.97 6.02
N ASN A 60 13.36 -4.05 5.54
CA ASN A 60 12.15 -3.45 6.12
C ASN A 60 12.08 -1.92 6.09
N ASP A 61 13.02 -1.22 5.48
CA ASP A 61 13.03 0.24 5.41
C ASP A 61 12.82 0.77 4.00
N LEU A 62 12.24 1.96 3.93
CA LEU A 62 12.01 2.70 2.69
C LEU A 62 13.09 3.74 2.47
N PHE A 63 13.59 3.79 1.24
CA PHE A 63 14.54 4.80 0.77
C PHE A 63 14.02 5.49 -0.47
N PHE A 64 14.24 6.79 -0.57
CA PHE A 64 13.86 7.57 -1.74
C PHE A 64 15.08 8.24 -2.36
N TYR A 65 15.32 7.98 -3.65
CA TYR A 65 16.34 8.64 -4.43
C TYR A 65 15.73 9.75 -5.29
N SER A 66 16.19 10.99 -5.07
CA SER A 66 15.85 12.14 -5.89
C SER A 66 16.86 12.28 -7.03
N ILE A 67 16.43 12.06 -8.26
CA ILE A 67 17.28 12.17 -9.46
C ILE A 67 17.83 13.60 -9.63
N PRO A 68 17.03 14.68 -9.53
CA PRO A 68 17.53 16.05 -9.68
C PRO A 68 18.54 16.47 -8.60
N GLN A 69 18.39 15.93 -7.38
CA GLN A 69 19.25 16.27 -6.25
C GLN A 69 20.45 15.32 -6.13
N ASN A 70 20.44 14.21 -6.86
CA ASN A 70 21.41 13.12 -6.71
C ASN A 70 21.59 12.71 -5.24
N LYS A 71 20.45 12.50 -4.56
CA LYS A 71 20.42 12.26 -3.11
C LYS A 71 19.47 11.13 -2.76
N VAL A 72 19.92 10.20 -1.91
CA VAL A 72 19.08 9.23 -1.22
C VAL A 72 18.67 9.81 0.14
N THR A 73 17.42 9.58 0.50
CA THR A 73 16.85 9.85 1.84
C THR A 73 16.28 8.55 2.38
N ARG A 74 16.74 8.08 3.54
CA ARG A 74 16.09 7.00 4.29
C ARG A 74 14.81 7.57 4.89
N LEU A 75 13.65 6.96 4.55
CA LEU A 75 12.34 7.45 4.95
C LEU A 75 11.86 6.82 6.25
N THR A 76 12.21 5.55 6.49
CA THR A 76 11.89 4.79 7.70
C THR A 76 13.16 4.21 8.30
N ASN A 77 13.13 3.91 9.59
CA ASN A 77 14.27 3.34 10.32
C ASN A 77 13.77 2.68 11.60
N ASP A 78 13.10 1.56 11.46
CA ASP A 78 12.64 0.74 12.58
C ASP A 78 12.67 -0.75 12.20
N LYS A 79 12.17 -1.62 13.08
CA LYS A 79 12.21 -3.08 12.88
C LYS A 79 10.94 -3.62 12.25
N ASP A 80 9.91 -2.78 12.18
CA ASP A 80 8.62 -3.17 11.66
C ASP A 80 8.63 -3.06 10.13
N GLU A 81 8.00 -4.01 9.47
CA GLU A 81 7.93 -4.06 8.01
C GLU A 81 6.94 -3.02 7.46
N GLU A 82 7.38 -2.18 6.51
CA GLU A 82 6.51 -1.35 5.70
C GLU A 82 5.96 -2.14 4.52
N VAL A 83 4.67 -2.45 4.58
CA VAL A 83 4.00 -3.28 3.56
C VAL A 83 3.27 -2.42 2.55
N ASN A 84 3.37 -2.79 1.26
CA ASN A 84 2.66 -2.15 0.16
C ASN A 84 2.91 -0.64 -0.02
N PRO A 85 4.14 -0.16 0.01
CA PRO A 85 4.40 1.27 -0.11
C PRO A 85 3.97 1.83 -1.48
N MET A 86 3.32 3.00 -1.45
CA MET A 86 2.84 3.72 -2.62
C MET A 86 3.23 5.19 -2.57
N ILE A 87 3.91 5.66 -3.61
CA ILE A 87 4.18 7.10 -3.79
C ILE A 87 2.87 7.84 -4.07
N SER A 88 2.68 9.01 -3.44
CA SER A 88 1.56 9.90 -3.72
C SER A 88 1.59 10.41 -5.17
N PRO A 89 0.44 10.78 -5.78
CA PRO A 89 0.38 11.29 -7.15
C PRO A 89 1.28 12.50 -7.42
N ASP A 90 1.52 13.35 -6.42
CA ASP A 90 2.41 14.52 -6.49
C ASP A 90 3.90 14.21 -6.23
N GLY A 91 4.23 12.95 -5.92
CA GLY A 91 5.59 12.50 -5.69
C GLY A 91 6.22 12.96 -4.37
N LYS A 92 5.43 13.47 -3.40
CA LYS A 92 5.98 14.08 -2.17
C LYS A 92 5.85 13.21 -0.92
N LYS A 93 5.05 12.17 -0.98
CA LYS A 93 4.79 11.29 0.18
C LYS A 93 4.78 9.83 -0.24
N VAL A 94 4.97 8.94 0.72
CA VAL A 94 4.75 7.51 0.55
C VAL A 94 3.75 7.05 1.60
N ALA A 95 2.68 6.36 1.16
CA ALA A 95 1.75 5.66 2.05
C ALA A 95 2.09 4.18 2.09
N TYR A 96 1.90 3.55 3.24
CA TYR A 96 2.15 2.12 3.46
C TYR A 96 1.35 1.64 4.66
N THR A 97 1.30 0.33 4.86
CA THR A 97 0.81 -0.26 6.10
C THR A 97 1.96 -0.79 6.93
N LYS A 98 1.90 -0.56 8.24
CA LYS A 98 2.85 -1.08 9.22
C LYS A 98 2.07 -1.60 10.44
N ASN A 99 2.31 -2.84 10.84
CA ASN A 99 1.53 -3.51 11.88
C ASN A 99 0.02 -3.41 11.64
N LYS A 100 -0.40 -3.52 10.36
CA LYS A 100 -1.80 -3.47 9.91
C LYS A 100 -2.51 -2.14 10.14
N ASP A 101 -1.79 -1.05 10.42
CA ASP A 101 -2.29 0.32 10.37
C ASP A 101 -1.73 1.09 9.18
N LEU A 102 -2.47 2.12 8.77
CA LEU A 102 -2.12 2.98 7.66
C LEU A 102 -1.22 4.13 8.11
N TYR A 103 -0.13 4.33 7.38
CA TYR A 103 0.88 5.37 7.61
C TYR A 103 1.16 6.17 6.36
N VAL A 104 1.70 7.35 6.55
CA VAL A 104 2.28 8.20 5.48
C VAL A 104 3.59 8.78 5.97
N VAL A 105 4.61 8.76 5.12
CA VAL A 105 5.87 9.48 5.35
C VAL A 105 6.05 10.58 4.31
N ASP A 106 6.47 11.75 4.73
CA ASP A 106 6.85 12.87 3.87
C ASP A 106 8.29 12.68 3.37
N ILE A 107 8.48 12.73 2.06
CA ILE A 107 9.78 12.39 1.42
C ILE A 107 10.88 13.42 1.75
N GLU A 108 10.52 14.70 1.86
CA GLU A 108 11.51 15.75 2.09
C GLU A 108 12.03 15.73 3.54
N SER A 109 11.13 15.57 4.49
CA SER A 109 11.42 15.66 5.93
C SER A 109 11.65 14.31 6.60
N ALA A 110 11.33 13.19 5.93
CA ALA A 110 11.24 11.84 6.49
C ALA A 110 10.34 11.77 7.74
N LYS A 111 9.35 12.67 7.82
CA LYS A 111 8.41 12.67 8.94
C LYS A 111 7.30 11.66 8.69
N GLU A 112 7.25 10.63 9.52
CA GLU A 112 6.17 9.65 9.54
C GLU A 112 4.93 10.19 10.28
N THR A 113 3.75 9.82 9.79
CA THR A 113 2.46 10.08 10.42
C THR A 113 1.60 8.84 10.37
N ARG A 114 1.18 8.32 11.52
CA ARG A 114 0.21 7.24 11.63
C ARG A 114 -1.19 7.79 11.44
N LEU A 115 -1.94 7.27 10.46
CA LEU A 115 -3.28 7.73 10.10
C LEU A 115 -4.41 6.96 10.80
N THR A 116 -4.16 5.69 11.13
CA THR A 116 -5.07 4.82 11.90
C THR A 116 -4.34 4.26 13.11
N ASN A 117 -5.08 3.82 14.15
CA ASN A 117 -4.45 3.43 15.43
C ASN A 117 -5.23 2.37 16.20
N ASP A 118 -6.09 1.61 15.53
CA ASP A 118 -6.91 0.57 16.13
C ASP A 118 -6.64 -0.83 15.59
N ALA A 119 -5.53 -1.01 14.87
CA ALA A 119 -5.10 -2.32 14.41
C ALA A 119 -4.84 -3.28 15.57
N SER A 120 -5.17 -4.55 15.33
CA SER A 120 -5.00 -5.65 16.28
C SER A 120 -4.77 -6.96 15.53
N ASP A 121 -4.82 -8.08 16.24
CA ASP A 121 -4.73 -9.41 15.63
C ASP A 121 -5.88 -9.69 14.64
N VAL A 122 -7.01 -9.00 14.80
CA VAL A 122 -8.23 -9.19 13.98
C VAL A 122 -8.70 -7.91 13.27
N VAL A 123 -8.12 -6.76 13.57
CA VAL A 123 -8.49 -5.48 12.94
C VAL A 123 -7.35 -4.97 12.09
N TYR A 124 -7.64 -4.64 10.83
CA TYR A 124 -6.66 -4.22 9.82
C TYR A 124 -7.13 -2.95 9.12
N ASN A 125 -6.25 -1.98 8.94
CA ASN A 125 -6.53 -0.71 8.27
C ASN A 125 -5.65 -0.54 7.03
N GLY A 126 -6.27 -0.52 5.85
CA GLY A 126 -5.53 -0.44 4.59
C GLY A 126 -4.75 -1.71 4.23
N TYR A 127 -4.83 -2.73 5.07
CA TYR A 127 -4.30 -4.08 4.88
C TYR A 127 -5.47 -5.04 4.81
N ALA A 128 -5.58 -5.84 3.75
CA ALA A 128 -6.75 -6.67 3.50
C ALA A 128 -6.81 -7.90 4.42
N SER A 129 -8.01 -8.31 4.78
CA SER A 129 -8.27 -9.69 5.23
C SER A 129 -7.94 -10.69 4.12
N TRP A 130 -7.59 -11.91 4.49
CA TRP A 130 -7.18 -12.95 3.56
C TRP A 130 -8.18 -13.16 2.41
N VAL A 131 -9.48 -13.32 2.72
CA VAL A 131 -10.52 -13.53 1.70
C VAL A 131 -10.64 -12.36 0.73
N TYR A 132 -10.43 -11.13 1.21
CA TYR A 132 -10.46 -9.95 0.34
C TYR A 132 -9.23 -9.89 -0.57
N MET A 133 -8.05 -10.17 -0.05
CA MET A 133 -6.84 -10.26 -0.86
C MET A 133 -6.95 -11.33 -1.94
N GLU A 134 -7.44 -12.51 -1.55
CA GLU A 134 -7.49 -13.67 -2.43
C GLU A 134 -8.58 -13.56 -3.50
N GLU A 135 -9.83 -13.22 -3.10
CA GLU A 135 -11.02 -13.42 -3.91
C GLU A 135 -11.66 -12.11 -4.40
N ILE A 136 -11.47 -10.99 -3.70
CA ILE A 136 -12.23 -9.77 -3.96
C ILE A 136 -11.37 -8.69 -4.62
N ILE A 137 -10.38 -8.14 -3.93
CA ILE A 137 -9.52 -7.09 -4.50
C ILE A 137 -8.36 -7.63 -5.33
N GLY A 138 -8.02 -8.90 -5.16
CA GLY A 138 -7.09 -9.66 -5.99
C GLY A 138 -5.65 -9.71 -5.47
N ARG A 139 -5.02 -10.85 -5.67
CA ARG A 139 -3.65 -11.19 -5.22
C ARG A 139 -2.57 -10.21 -5.70
N SER A 140 -2.78 -9.56 -6.85
CA SER A 140 -1.82 -8.61 -7.41
C SER A 140 -1.62 -7.37 -6.55
N LEU A 141 -2.54 -7.07 -5.63
CA LEU A 141 -2.43 -5.97 -4.67
C LEU A 141 -1.66 -6.37 -3.40
N ASN A 142 -1.31 -7.64 -3.21
CA ASN A 142 -0.54 -8.14 -2.09
C ASN A 142 -1.03 -7.60 -0.74
N TYR A 143 -2.31 -7.80 -0.39
CA TYR A 143 -2.99 -7.26 0.80
C TYR A 143 -3.20 -5.75 0.83
N ARG A 144 -2.78 -4.96 -0.18
CA ARG A 144 -3.03 -3.52 -0.19
C ARG A 144 -4.51 -3.21 -0.33
N ALA A 145 -5.08 -2.51 0.63
CA ALA A 145 -6.47 -2.08 0.66
C ALA A 145 -6.61 -0.57 0.89
N PHE A 146 -5.74 0.23 0.27
CA PHE A 146 -5.78 1.69 0.30
C PHE A 146 -5.41 2.31 -1.06
N TRP A 147 -5.94 3.51 -1.33
CA TRP A 147 -5.81 4.20 -2.63
C TRP A 147 -5.69 5.71 -2.45
N TRP A 148 -4.67 6.30 -3.03
CA TRP A 148 -4.49 7.74 -3.04
C TRP A 148 -5.58 8.47 -3.83
N ALA A 149 -6.06 9.61 -3.31
CA ALA A 149 -6.79 10.58 -4.11
C ALA A 149 -5.82 11.30 -5.07
N PRO A 150 -6.28 11.70 -6.29
CA PRO A 150 -5.43 12.39 -7.28
C PRO A 150 -4.75 13.66 -6.77
N ASN A 151 -5.34 14.37 -5.79
CA ASN A 151 -4.79 15.58 -5.19
C ASN A 151 -3.70 15.32 -4.13
N SER A 152 -3.41 14.06 -3.79
CA SER A 152 -2.43 13.66 -2.77
C SER A 152 -2.74 14.13 -1.33
N GLU A 153 -3.96 14.59 -1.06
CA GLU A 153 -4.38 15.08 0.25
C GLU A 153 -5.20 14.08 1.04
N MET A 154 -5.66 13.01 0.38
CA MET A 154 -6.54 12.00 0.98
C MET A 154 -6.17 10.60 0.50
N ILE A 155 -6.48 9.61 1.34
CA ILE A 155 -6.39 8.18 1.04
C ILE A 155 -7.72 7.53 1.41
N SER A 156 -8.38 6.86 0.46
CA SER A 156 -9.45 5.93 0.77
C SER A 156 -8.86 4.58 1.17
N PHE A 157 -9.46 3.92 2.15
CA PHE A 157 -8.99 2.63 2.62
C PHE A 157 -10.14 1.78 3.15
N LEU A 158 -9.94 0.47 3.14
CA LEU A 158 -10.81 -0.48 3.79
C LEU A 158 -10.26 -0.82 5.19
N ARG A 159 -11.16 -0.85 6.17
CA ARG A 159 -10.92 -1.40 7.49
C ARG A 159 -11.63 -2.74 7.59
N PHE A 160 -10.93 -3.74 8.03
CA PHE A 160 -11.44 -5.10 8.23
C PHE A 160 -11.49 -5.43 9.72
N ASP A 161 -12.53 -6.17 10.10
CA ASP A 161 -12.62 -6.82 11.40
C ASP A 161 -12.90 -8.31 11.16
N ASP A 162 -11.88 -9.13 11.36
CA ASP A 162 -11.91 -10.57 11.17
C ASP A 162 -12.44 -11.34 12.40
N SER A 163 -12.89 -10.64 13.44
CA SER A 163 -13.39 -11.30 14.66
C SER A 163 -14.48 -12.34 14.41
N PRO A 164 -15.42 -12.19 13.44
CA PRO A 164 -16.41 -13.22 13.13
C PRO A 164 -15.88 -14.36 12.25
N VAL A 165 -14.70 -14.20 11.63
CA VAL A 165 -14.16 -15.15 10.65
C VAL A 165 -13.49 -16.33 11.36
N PRO A 166 -13.89 -17.59 11.07
CA PRO A 166 -13.23 -18.75 11.64
C PRO A 166 -11.76 -18.87 11.26
N LYS A 167 -10.94 -19.39 12.18
CA LYS A 167 -9.53 -19.70 11.89
C LYS A 167 -9.40 -21.08 11.26
N PHE A 168 -8.52 -21.17 10.27
CA PHE A 168 -8.16 -22.40 9.59
C PHE A 168 -6.64 -22.66 9.77
N PRO A 169 -6.23 -23.90 10.13
CA PRO A 169 -4.83 -24.24 10.27
C PRO A 169 -4.18 -24.47 8.91
N LEU A 170 -3.12 -23.72 8.63
CA LEU A 170 -2.23 -23.93 7.50
C LEU A 170 -0.95 -24.60 7.99
N TYR A 171 -0.55 -25.69 7.36
CA TYR A 171 0.69 -26.36 7.70
C TYR A 171 1.85 -25.78 6.90
N LYS A 172 2.83 -25.20 7.60
CA LYS A 172 4.11 -24.80 7.04
C LYS A 172 5.10 -25.96 7.20
N ALA A 173 5.58 -26.46 6.08
CA ALA A 173 6.55 -27.58 6.05
C ALA A 173 8.00 -27.13 6.26
N ASP A 174 8.22 -25.89 6.71
CA ASP A 174 9.55 -25.34 6.91
C ASP A 174 10.22 -25.92 8.15
N GLY A 175 11.54 -26.08 8.04
CA GLY A 175 12.33 -26.67 9.14
C GLY A 175 12.13 -28.19 9.34
N VAL A 176 12.67 -28.70 10.44
CA VAL A 176 12.70 -30.13 10.71
C VAL A 176 11.34 -30.72 11.13
N HIS A 177 10.52 -29.92 11.78
CA HIS A 177 9.25 -30.40 12.37
C HIS A 177 7.99 -29.74 11.77
N GLY A 178 8.14 -28.70 10.94
CA GLY A 178 7.04 -27.89 10.46
C GLY A 178 6.30 -27.16 11.60
N GLU A 179 5.32 -26.32 11.24
CA GLU A 179 4.48 -25.61 12.20
C GLU A 179 3.08 -25.40 11.65
N LEU A 180 2.11 -25.11 12.54
CA LEU A 180 0.77 -24.69 12.15
C LEU A 180 0.66 -23.17 12.26
N GLU A 181 0.32 -22.54 11.16
CA GLU A 181 -0.12 -21.15 11.10
C GLU A 181 -1.65 -21.09 11.10
N TRP A 182 -2.23 -20.18 11.86
CA TRP A 182 -3.67 -20.03 11.95
C TRP A 182 -4.10 -18.75 11.24
N GLU A 183 -4.84 -18.91 10.11
CA GLU A 183 -5.33 -17.79 9.30
C GLU A 183 -6.85 -17.64 9.46
N HIS A 184 -7.35 -16.39 9.51
CA HIS A 184 -8.77 -16.11 9.41
C HIS A 184 -9.24 -16.39 7.98
N TYR A 185 -9.81 -17.57 7.79
CA TYR A 185 -10.12 -18.15 6.48
C TYR A 185 -11.56 -18.62 6.45
N PRO A 186 -12.49 -17.86 5.83
CA PRO A 186 -13.87 -18.28 5.73
C PRO A 186 -14.03 -19.36 4.65
N LYS A 187 -14.70 -20.46 5.00
CA LYS A 187 -15.17 -21.46 4.04
C LYS A 187 -16.55 -21.08 3.53
N PRO A 188 -17.03 -21.71 2.43
CA PRO A 188 -18.40 -21.49 1.97
C PRO A 188 -19.42 -21.66 3.09
N GLY A 189 -20.21 -20.61 3.34
CA GLY A 189 -21.20 -20.55 4.41
C GLY A 189 -20.72 -19.97 5.74
N ASP A 190 -19.41 -19.76 5.93
CA ASP A 190 -18.87 -19.07 7.11
C ASP A 190 -19.11 -17.55 7.04
N ALA A 191 -18.94 -16.89 8.18
CA ALA A 191 -19.00 -15.44 8.25
C ALA A 191 -17.80 -14.80 7.51
N ASN A 192 -18.06 -13.70 6.81
CA ASN A 192 -17.05 -12.84 6.24
C ASN A 192 -16.52 -11.82 7.27
N PRO A 193 -15.38 -11.15 7.00
CA PRO A 193 -14.98 -9.99 7.76
C PRO A 193 -16.04 -8.88 7.71
N ILE A 194 -16.14 -8.12 8.80
CA ILE A 194 -16.87 -6.86 8.79
C ILE A 194 -16.00 -5.80 8.15
N VAL A 195 -16.51 -5.13 7.12
CA VAL A 195 -15.71 -4.17 6.33
C VAL A 195 -16.32 -2.78 6.41
N LYS A 196 -15.45 -1.78 6.57
CA LYS A 196 -15.81 -0.35 6.52
C LYS A 196 -14.93 0.39 5.53
N MET A 197 -15.52 1.37 4.84
CA MET A 197 -14.78 2.32 4.02
C MET A 197 -14.45 3.58 4.82
N GLY A 198 -13.17 3.96 4.82
CA GLY A 198 -12.68 5.20 5.43
C GLY A 198 -11.95 6.09 4.42
N ILE A 199 -11.95 7.40 4.69
CA ILE A 199 -11.14 8.38 3.99
C ILE A 199 -10.26 9.10 5.01
N ALA A 200 -8.95 8.88 4.92
CA ALA A 200 -7.96 9.54 5.75
C ALA A 200 -7.52 10.87 5.09
N HIS A 201 -7.65 11.97 5.82
CA HIS A 201 -7.18 13.29 5.41
C HIS A 201 -5.77 13.54 5.93
N ILE A 202 -4.79 13.63 5.05
CA ILE A 202 -3.36 13.71 5.38
C ILE A 202 -3.04 14.96 6.22
N ASN A 203 -3.56 16.13 5.81
CA ASN A 203 -3.22 17.41 6.43
C ASN A 203 -3.80 17.59 7.84
N THR A 204 -4.87 16.87 8.17
CA THR A 204 -5.57 17.01 9.47
C THR A 204 -5.44 15.79 10.37
N ASN A 205 -4.91 14.69 9.81
CA ASN A 205 -4.84 13.37 10.45
C ASN A 205 -6.22 12.89 10.97
N LYS A 206 -7.28 13.17 10.19
CA LYS A 206 -8.65 12.77 10.52
C LYS A 206 -9.14 11.72 9.54
N VAL A 207 -9.89 10.75 10.04
CA VAL A 207 -10.60 9.77 9.23
C VAL A 207 -12.08 10.12 9.19
N VAL A 208 -12.64 10.16 7.98
CA VAL A 208 -14.08 10.23 7.72
C VAL A 208 -14.52 8.81 7.34
N TRP A 209 -15.37 8.19 8.17
CA TRP A 209 -15.97 6.90 7.88
C TRP A 209 -17.22 7.09 7.02
N ILE A 210 -17.35 6.30 5.97
CA ILE A 210 -18.54 6.30 5.13
C ILE A 210 -19.69 5.61 5.87
N ASP A 211 -20.90 6.14 5.73
CA ASP A 211 -22.08 5.69 6.46
C ASP A 211 -22.70 4.47 5.73
N GLU A 212 -22.18 3.30 6.01
CA GLU A 212 -22.68 2.00 5.56
C GLU A 212 -23.17 1.18 6.75
N ASP A 213 -24.17 0.33 6.51
CA ASP A 213 -24.66 -0.59 7.52
C ASP A 213 -23.73 -1.82 7.62
N GLU A 214 -22.90 -1.84 8.65
CA GLU A 214 -21.95 -2.91 8.95
C GLU A 214 -22.61 -4.27 9.26
N ASN A 215 -23.92 -4.29 9.54
CA ASN A 215 -24.64 -5.52 9.86
C ASN A 215 -25.16 -6.23 8.59
N VAL A 216 -25.04 -5.60 7.43
CA VAL A 216 -25.40 -6.22 6.16
C VAL A 216 -24.22 -7.06 5.67
N ASP A 217 -24.47 -8.36 5.42
CA ASP A 217 -23.46 -9.25 4.83
C ASP A 217 -23.31 -8.93 3.34
N GLN A 218 -22.30 -8.12 3.04
CA GLN A 218 -22.00 -7.59 1.71
C GLN A 218 -20.50 -7.42 1.51
N TYR A 219 -20.09 -7.20 0.26
CA TYR A 219 -18.72 -6.92 -0.11
C TYR A 219 -18.59 -5.47 -0.52
N THR A 220 -17.91 -4.65 0.32
CA THR A 220 -17.51 -3.27 -0.01
C THR A 220 -16.09 -3.29 -0.55
N ALA A 221 -15.88 -2.82 -1.79
CA ALA A 221 -14.59 -2.95 -2.46
C ALA A 221 -14.36 -1.88 -3.55
N TRP A 222 -13.18 -1.91 -4.13
CA TRP A 222 -12.80 -1.20 -5.36
C TRP A 222 -13.08 0.30 -5.35
N PRO A 223 -12.60 1.06 -4.33
CA PRO A 223 -12.75 2.50 -4.35
C PRO A 223 -11.93 3.14 -5.48
N PHE A 224 -12.51 4.15 -6.11
CA PHE A 224 -11.83 4.97 -7.10
C PHE A 224 -12.27 6.43 -6.97
N TRP A 225 -11.36 7.34 -7.27
CA TRP A 225 -11.56 8.76 -7.09
C TRP A 225 -11.97 9.45 -8.38
N SER A 226 -12.82 10.48 -8.28
CA SER A 226 -12.97 11.43 -9.37
C SER A 226 -11.64 12.15 -9.66
N PRO A 227 -11.34 12.53 -10.92
CA PRO A 227 -10.08 13.19 -11.26
C PRO A 227 -9.80 14.48 -10.48
N ASP A 228 -10.86 15.18 -10.02
CA ASP A 228 -10.78 16.39 -9.20
C ASP A 228 -10.78 16.13 -7.70
N SER A 229 -10.79 14.87 -7.29
CA SER A 229 -10.79 14.40 -5.89
C SER A 229 -11.97 14.87 -5.03
N LYS A 230 -13.07 15.29 -5.66
CA LYS A 230 -14.26 15.75 -4.94
C LYS A 230 -15.20 14.65 -4.53
N GLU A 231 -15.14 13.52 -5.22
CA GLU A 231 -15.95 12.34 -4.95
C GLU A 231 -15.08 11.08 -4.99
N MET A 232 -15.40 10.14 -4.14
CA MET A 232 -14.89 8.78 -4.16
C MET A 232 -16.05 7.84 -4.48
N PHE A 233 -15.87 6.98 -5.47
CA PHE A 233 -16.81 5.94 -5.84
C PHE A 233 -16.32 4.60 -5.33
N TYR A 234 -17.23 3.70 -5.01
CA TYR A 234 -16.89 2.36 -4.57
C TYR A 234 -18.01 1.38 -4.94
N GLN A 235 -17.72 0.11 -4.89
CA GLN A 235 -18.63 -0.96 -5.25
C GLN A 235 -19.12 -1.68 -4.01
N VAL A 236 -20.43 -1.96 -3.96
CA VAL A 236 -21.06 -2.81 -2.96
C VAL A 236 -21.75 -3.96 -3.68
N LEU A 237 -21.36 -5.17 -3.36
CA LEU A 237 -21.93 -6.40 -3.90
C LEU A 237 -22.60 -7.18 -2.76
N ASN A 238 -23.84 -7.60 -2.94
CA ASN A 238 -24.51 -8.42 -1.92
C ASN A 238 -23.85 -9.80 -1.77
N ARG A 239 -24.13 -10.49 -0.67
CA ARG A 239 -23.55 -11.81 -0.36
C ARG A 239 -23.75 -12.83 -1.48
N ASP A 240 -24.90 -12.84 -2.11
CA ASP A 240 -25.25 -13.77 -3.20
C ASP A 240 -24.58 -13.40 -4.53
N GLN A 241 -23.88 -12.28 -4.60
CA GLN A 241 -23.14 -11.78 -5.75
C GLN A 241 -23.98 -11.61 -7.02
N ASN A 242 -25.22 -11.17 -6.87
CA ASN A 242 -26.18 -10.95 -7.97
C ASN A 242 -26.77 -9.54 -7.99
N ASP A 243 -26.43 -8.69 -7.03
CA ASP A 243 -26.80 -7.26 -6.98
C ASP A 243 -25.55 -6.42 -6.68
N LEU A 244 -25.05 -5.73 -7.71
CA LEU A 244 -23.89 -4.84 -7.65
C LEU A 244 -24.36 -3.40 -7.71
N GLN A 245 -23.97 -2.61 -6.72
CA GLN A 245 -24.20 -1.18 -6.67
C GLN A 245 -22.86 -0.41 -6.76
N ILE A 246 -22.88 0.73 -7.44
CA ILE A 246 -21.80 1.70 -7.43
C ILE A 246 -22.31 2.91 -6.67
N LEU A 247 -21.68 3.19 -5.55
CA LEU A 247 -22.05 4.29 -4.68
C LEU A 247 -21.00 5.40 -4.74
N SER A 248 -21.40 6.63 -4.48
CA SER A 248 -20.47 7.74 -4.33
C SER A 248 -20.45 8.26 -2.90
N ALA A 249 -19.28 8.71 -2.45
CA ALA A 249 -19.08 9.29 -1.15
C ALA A 249 -18.35 10.62 -1.26
N HIS A 250 -18.87 11.63 -0.56
CA HIS A 250 -18.21 12.93 -0.48
C HIS A 250 -17.15 12.90 0.64
N PRO A 251 -15.87 13.28 0.37
CA PRO A 251 -14.78 13.10 1.32
C PRO A 251 -14.91 13.85 2.65
N ALA A 252 -15.70 14.93 2.69
CA ALA A 252 -15.89 15.73 3.91
C ALA A 252 -17.16 15.36 4.68
N THR A 253 -18.03 14.50 4.14
CA THR A 253 -19.29 14.12 4.77
C THR A 253 -19.41 12.59 4.78
N ARG A 254 -20.12 12.04 5.77
CA ARG A 254 -20.32 10.58 5.88
C ARG A 254 -21.33 10.03 4.86
N LYS A 255 -21.99 10.91 4.10
CA LYS A 255 -23.10 10.53 3.22
C LYS A 255 -22.60 9.86 1.96
N ASN A 256 -23.18 8.70 1.67
CA ASN A 256 -23.17 8.03 0.38
C ASN A 256 -24.48 8.36 -0.41
N THR A 257 -24.41 8.29 -1.70
CA THR A 257 -25.54 8.41 -2.63
C THR A 257 -25.43 7.40 -3.77
#